data_b6da77f1f908ce8ee5b37f6981f35eba
#
_entry.id   b6da77f1f908ce8ee5b37f6981f35eba
#
_cell.length_a   1.000
_cell.length_b   1.000
_cell.length_c   1.000
_cell.angle_alpha   90.00
_cell.angle_beta   90.00
_cell.angle_gamma   90.00
#
_symmetry.space_group_name_H-M   'P 1'
#
loop_
_entity.id
_entity.type
_entity.pdbx_description
1 polymer ?
#
loop_
_entity_poly.entity_id
_entity_poly.type
_entity_poly.pdbx_seq_one_letter_code
_entity_poly.pdbx_strand_id
1 'polypeptide(L)'
;MIWNAFLLAIRQIWRNPLRSLLTVLGVVIGVAAVITMVTIGNGASTAIKTEIESFGNNQLMLRPGMRLGPGQKVGAPNFRLDDVTALCTQLAGIEAVAPQVSKSMTVVANGRNWQTSVVGTNTDYFTIDNRTFEDGRNFEEAEERAGSAVCVIGSTVANELFGTTQN
;
A
#
# COMPACT_ATOMS: atom_id res chain seq x y z
N MET A 1 -17.31 12.76 -58.68
CA MET A 1 -18.44 13.20 -57.81
C MET A 1 -17.98 13.59 -56.41
N ILE A 2 -17.18 12.80 -55.72
CA ILE A 2 -16.71 13.07 -54.32
C ILE A 2 -15.90 14.37 -54.23
N TRP A 3 -15.04 14.66 -55.20
CA TRP A 3 -14.21 15.88 -55.24
C TRP A 3 -15.03 17.18 -55.31
N ASN A 4 -16.11 17.17 -56.09
CA ASN A 4 -17.00 18.33 -56.16
C ASN A 4 -17.81 18.54 -54.88
N ALA A 5 -18.20 17.46 -54.23
CA ALA A 5 -18.88 17.52 -52.90
C ALA A 5 -17.95 18.11 -51.85
N PHE A 6 -16.68 17.73 -51.84
CA PHE A 6 -15.66 18.26 -50.94
C PHE A 6 -15.43 19.77 -51.14
N LEU A 7 -15.28 20.21 -52.39
CA LEU A 7 -15.11 21.63 -52.70
C LEU A 7 -16.35 22.46 -52.30
N LEU A 8 -17.56 21.90 -52.50
CA LEU A 8 -18.79 22.56 -52.09
C LEU A 8 -18.88 22.67 -50.55
N ALA A 9 -18.46 21.64 -49.83
CA ALA A 9 -18.43 21.67 -48.35
C ALA A 9 -17.49 22.75 -47.80
N ILE A 10 -16.27 22.87 -48.33
CA ILE A 10 -15.33 23.92 -47.98
C ILE A 10 -15.91 25.31 -48.25
N ARG A 11 -16.50 25.50 -49.45
CA ARG A 11 -17.12 26.78 -49.82
C ARG A 11 -18.28 27.15 -48.91
N GLN A 12 -19.04 26.17 -48.39
CA GLN A 12 -20.14 26.39 -47.46
C GLN A 12 -19.63 26.79 -46.06
N ILE A 13 -18.50 26.23 -45.62
CA ILE A 13 -17.83 26.61 -44.36
C ILE A 13 -17.43 28.10 -44.39
N TRP A 14 -16.83 28.55 -45.47
CA TRP A 14 -16.39 29.94 -45.63
C TRP A 14 -17.55 30.94 -45.76
N ARG A 15 -18.72 30.48 -46.20
CA ARG A 15 -19.91 31.32 -46.36
C ARG A 15 -20.59 31.69 -45.06
N ASN A 16 -20.41 30.88 -44.00
CA ASN A 16 -20.96 31.10 -42.65
C ASN A 16 -19.93 30.78 -41.55
N PRO A 17 -18.88 31.59 -41.40
CA PRO A 17 -17.74 31.24 -40.55
C PRO A 17 -18.11 31.13 -39.06
N LEU A 18 -19.03 31.95 -38.58
CA LEU A 18 -19.50 31.88 -37.16
C LEU A 18 -20.20 30.55 -36.84
N ARG A 19 -21.05 30.05 -37.72
CA ARG A 19 -21.73 28.78 -37.53
C ARG A 19 -20.76 27.61 -37.54
N SER A 20 -19.85 27.64 -38.52
CA SER A 20 -18.81 26.60 -38.64
C SER A 20 -17.89 26.57 -37.45
N LEU A 21 -17.45 27.76 -36.98
CA LEU A 21 -16.62 27.89 -35.76
C LEU A 21 -17.32 27.33 -34.53
N LEU A 22 -18.58 27.70 -34.28
CA LEU A 22 -19.35 27.23 -33.16
C LEU A 22 -19.55 25.71 -33.19
N THR A 23 -19.80 25.15 -34.37
CA THR A 23 -19.96 23.69 -34.52
C THR A 23 -18.66 22.95 -34.26
N VAL A 24 -17.55 23.40 -34.82
CA VAL A 24 -16.23 22.81 -34.59
C VAL A 24 -15.83 22.95 -33.11
N LEU A 25 -16.05 24.13 -32.51
CA LEU A 25 -15.75 24.37 -31.13
C LEU A 25 -16.54 23.41 -30.22
N GLY A 26 -17.82 23.20 -30.50
CA GLY A 26 -18.66 22.24 -29.75
C GLY A 26 -18.11 20.80 -29.80
N VAL A 27 -17.71 20.36 -31.01
CA VAL A 27 -17.12 19.03 -31.21
C VAL A 27 -15.77 18.92 -30.47
N VAL A 28 -14.91 19.93 -30.59
CA VAL A 28 -13.59 19.94 -29.93
C VAL A 28 -13.74 19.87 -28.41
N ILE A 29 -14.64 20.70 -27.84
CA ILE A 29 -14.90 20.68 -26.39
C ILE A 29 -15.45 19.32 -25.96
N GLY A 30 -16.42 18.75 -26.71
CA GLY A 30 -17.01 17.45 -26.41
C GLY A 30 -15.97 16.32 -26.42
N VAL A 31 -15.14 16.26 -27.45
CA VAL A 31 -14.08 15.24 -27.55
C VAL A 31 -13.00 15.45 -26.51
N ALA A 32 -12.58 16.69 -26.25
CA ALA A 32 -11.59 17.02 -25.23
C ALA A 32 -12.08 16.60 -23.82
N ALA A 33 -13.35 16.87 -23.52
CA ALA A 33 -13.95 16.48 -22.23
C ALA A 33 -13.94 14.96 -22.03
N VAL A 34 -14.29 14.18 -23.06
CA VAL A 34 -14.27 12.71 -23.00
C VAL A 34 -12.84 12.18 -22.82
N ILE A 35 -11.89 12.69 -23.61
CA ILE A 35 -10.48 12.27 -23.50
C ILE A 35 -9.95 12.58 -22.10
N THR A 36 -10.22 13.78 -21.59
CA THR A 36 -9.78 14.19 -20.25
C THR A 36 -10.37 13.27 -19.17
N MET A 37 -11.66 12.97 -19.24
CA MET A 37 -12.35 12.09 -18.29
C MET A 37 -11.75 10.68 -18.30
N VAL A 38 -11.53 10.11 -19.47
CA VAL A 38 -10.94 8.76 -19.62
C VAL A 38 -9.49 8.75 -19.12
N THR A 39 -8.71 9.77 -19.45
CA THR A 39 -7.30 9.85 -19.02
C THR A 39 -7.19 9.97 -17.50
N ILE A 40 -8.00 10.83 -16.87
CA ILE A 40 -8.02 10.98 -15.42
C ILE A 40 -8.49 9.66 -14.76
N GLY A 41 -9.54 9.02 -15.30
CA GLY A 41 -10.05 7.75 -14.79
C GLY A 41 -9.01 6.64 -14.83
N ASN A 42 -8.30 6.49 -15.94
CA ASN A 42 -7.23 5.51 -16.10
C ASN A 42 -6.04 5.83 -15.18
N GLY A 43 -5.66 7.10 -15.08
CA GLY A 43 -4.58 7.54 -14.20
C GLY A 43 -4.90 7.24 -12.73
N ALA A 44 -6.10 7.56 -12.27
CA ALA A 44 -6.55 7.26 -10.92
C ALA A 44 -6.59 5.75 -10.64
N SER A 45 -7.11 4.95 -11.58
CA SER A 45 -7.13 3.49 -11.44
C SER A 45 -5.73 2.89 -11.35
N THR A 46 -4.79 3.39 -12.15
CA THR A 46 -3.39 2.94 -12.12
C THR A 46 -2.72 3.33 -10.80
N ALA A 47 -2.93 4.56 -10.32
CA ALA A 47 -2.38 5.02 -9.05
C ALA A 47 -2.88 4.16 -7.87
N ILE A 48 -4.20 3.90 -7.81
CA ILE A 48 -4.80 3.03 -6.78
C ILE A 48 -4.25 1.60 -6.88
N LYS A 49 -4.09 1.07 -8.09
CA LYS A 49 -3.55 -0.27 -8.29
C LYS A 49 -2.11 -0.38 -7.80
N THR A 50 -1.26 0.59 -8.14
CA THR A 50 0.13 0.64 -7.66
C THR A 50 0.18 0.78 -6.14
N GLU A 51 -0.69 1.58 -5.55
CA GLU A 51 -0.79 1.72 -4.09
C GLU A 51 -1.18 0.39 -3.43
N ILE A 52 -2.20 -0.31 -3.96
CA ILE A 52 -2.60 -1.63 -3.45
C ILE A 52 -1.47 -2.66 -3.63
N GLU A 53 -0.76 -2.64 -4.75
CA GLU A 53 0.38 -3.52 -5.00
C GLU A 53 1.54 -3.27 -4.03
N SER A 54 1.72 -2.03 -3.57
CA SER A 54 2.73 -1.69 -2.57
C SER A 54 2.44 -2.25 -1.18
N PHE A 55 1.17 -2.49 -0.84
CA PHE A 55 0.75 -3.11 0.42
C PHE A 55 0.89 -4.64 0.46
N GLY A 56 1.38 -5.29 -0.61
CA GLY A 56 1.57 -6.74 -0.70
C GLY A 56 0.28 -7.50 -1.02
N ASN A 57 0.15 -7.92 -2.27
CA ASN A 57 -1.07 -8.52 -2.82
C ASN A 57 -1.40 -9.93 -2.33
N ASN A 58 -0.50 -10.59 -1.58
CA ASN A 58 -0.63 -12.01 -1.21
C ASN A 58 -0.51 -12.24 0.31
N GLN A 59 -0.83 -11.22 1.13
CA GLN A 59 -0.76 -11.37 2.57
C GLN A 59 -2.07 -11.92 3.14
N LEU A 60 -1.96 -12.95 3.97
CA LEU A 60 -3.07 -13.47 4.76
C LEU A 60 -2.78 -13.26 6.25
N MET A 61 -3.60 -12.46 6.92
CA MET A 61 -3.49 -12.24 8.35
C MET A 61 -4.39 -13.19 9.12
N LEU A 62 -3.79 -14.10 9.88
CA LEU A 62 -4.47 -15.02 10.78
C LEU A 62 -4.57 -14.41 12.18
N ARG A 63 -5.76 -14.39 12.73
CA ARG A 63 -6.01 -13.96 14.12
C ARG A 63 -6.78 -15.02 14.88
N PRO A 64 -6.52 -15.22 16.19
CA PRO A 64 -7.33 -16.09 17.01
C PRO A 64 -8.79 -15.66 16.96
N GLY A 65 -9.70 -16.60 16.70
CA GLY A 65 -11.12 -16.31 16.60
C GLY A 65 -11.71 -15.94 17.95
N MET A 66 -12.60 -14.95 17.99
CA MET A 66 -13.49 -14.71 19.11
C MET A 66 -14.81 -15.42 18.85
N ARG A 67 -15.16 -16.40 19.66
CA ARG A 67 -16.48 -17.03 19.61
C ARG A 67 -17.47 -16.14 20.32
N LEU A 68 -18.22 -15.34 19.54
CA LEU A 68 -19.35 -14.53 20.04
C LEU A 68 -20.57 -15.43 20.15
N GLY A 69 -20.79 -16.02 21.34
CA GLY A 69 -22.04 -16.72 21.69
C GLY A 69 -22.59 -16.22 23.00
N PRO A 70 -23.91 -16.22 23.21
CA PRO A 70 -24.51 -15.81 24.49
C PRO A 70 -23.98 -16.73 25.62
N GLY A 71 -23.20 -16.17 26.54
CA GLY A 71 -22.70 -16.85 27.74
C GLY A 71 -21.28 -17.44 27.68
N GLN A 72 -20.56 -17.35 26.55
CA GLN A 72 -19.19 -17.88 26.46
C GLN A 72 -18.19 -16.78 26.07
N LYS A 73 -17.49 -16.24 27.05
CA LYS A 73 -16.26 -15.43 26.87
C LYS A 73 -15.03 -16.32 26.74
N VAL A 74 -15.08 -17.37 25.92
CA VAL A 74 -13.91 -18.21 25.68
C VAL A 74 -13.35 -17.78 24.32
N GLY A 75 -12.37 -16.88 24.34
CA GLY A 75 -11.54 -16.62 23.16
C GLY A 75 -10.79 -17.91 22.78
N ALA A 76 -10.58 -18.12 21.48
CA ALA A 76 -9.68 -19.17 21.03
C ALA A 76 -8.30 -18.95 21.66
N PRO A 77 -7.55 -20.02 21.98
CA PRO A 77 -6.18 -19.89 22.48
C PRO A 77 -5.33 -19.12 21.47
N ASN A 78 -4.37 -18.36 21.97
CA ASN A 78 -3.39 -17.69 21.11
C ASN A 78 -2.58 -18.71 20.34
N PHE A 79 -2.15 -18.34 19.15
CA PHE A 79 -1.22 -19.13 18.35
C PHE A 79 0.10 -19.33 19.10
N ARG A 80 0.72 -20.47 18.88
CA ARG A 80 2.03 -20.85 19.40
C ARG A 80 3.05 -20.90 18.26
N LEU A 81 4.32 -20.87 18.58
CA LEU A 81 5.39 -21.01 17.58
C LEU A 81 5.35 -22.35 16.84
N ASP A 82 4.87 -23.41 17.52
CA ASP A 82 4.66 -24.71 16.88
C ASP A 82 3.62 -24.65 15.74
N ASP A 83 2.60 -23.79 15.88
CA ASP A 83 1.60 -23.57 14.84
C ASP A 83 2.21 -22.91 13.60
N VAL A 84 3.18 -22.00 13.79
CA VAL A 84 3.93 -21.35 12.70
C VAL A 84 4.71 -22.40 11.91
N THR A 85 5.42 -23.29 12.61
CA THR A 85 6.16 -24.38 12.00
C THR A 85 5.23 -25.34 11.24
N ALA A 86 4.07 -25.64 11.80
CA ALA A 86 3.06 -26.47 11.14
C ALA A 86 2.51 -25.82 9.87
N LEU A 87 2.27 -24.49 9.87
CA LEU A 87 1.83 -23.73 8.69
C LEU A 87 2.87 -23.80 7.58
N CYS A 88 4.14 -23.58 7.89
CA CYS A 88 5.24 -23.62 6.91
C CYS A 88 5.43 -25.02 6.30
N THR A 89 5.19 -26.09 7.10
CA THR A 89 5.48 -27.46 6.65
C THR A 89 4.28 -28.15 5.98
N GLN A 90 3.05 -27.83 6.38
CA GLN A 90 1.84 -28.52 5.93
C GLN A 90 1.12 -27.83 4.80
N LEU A 91 1.34 -26.54 4.57
CA LEU A 91 0.67 -25.77 3.53
C LEU A 91 1.64 -25.48 2.38
N ALA A 92 1.27 -25.92 1.19
CA ALA A 92 2.00 -25.59 -0.02
C ALA A 92 1.63 -24.17 -0.50
N GLY A 93 2.62 -23.44 -1.00
CA GLY A 93 2.40 -22.09 -1.57
C GLY A 93 2.52 -20.94 -0.57
N ILE A 94 2.98 -21.20 0.66
CA ILE A 94 3.38 -20.19 1.61
C ILE A 94 4.87 -19.92 1.43
N GLU A 95 5.22 -18.68 1.13
CA GLU A 95 6.61 -18.25 0.92
C GLU A 95 7.29 -17.89 2.25
N ALA A 96 6.57 -17.17 3.13
CA ALA A 96 7.07 -16.75 4.41
C ALA A 96 5.94 -16.63 5.45
N VAL A 97 6.26 -16.80 6.74
CA VAL A 97 5.31 -16.65 7.86
C VAL A 97 5.93 -15.79 8.95
N ALA A 98 5.27 -14.70 9.29
CA ALA A 98 5.71 -13.80 10.35
C ALA A 98 4.75 -13.83 11.54
N PRO A 99 5.11 -14.50 12.64
CA PRO A 99 4.37 -14.39 13.89
C PRO A 99 4.54 -12.98 14.46
N GLN A 100 3.46 -12.42 15.01
CA GLN A 100 3.46 -11.06 15.55
C GLN A 100 2.84 -11.02 16.94
N VAL A 101 3.53 -10.32 17.83
CA VAL A 101 3.00 -9.93 19.15
C VAL A 101 3.16 -8.43 19.28
N SER A 102 2.06 -7.72 19.47
CA SER A 102 2.08 -6.26 19.59
C SER A 102 1.68 -5.82 20.99
N LYS A 103 2.42 -4.85 21.53
CA LYS A 103 2.12 -4.23 22.83
C LYS A 103 2.39 -2.72 22.75
N SER A 104 1.39 -1.93 23.14
CA SER A 104 1.58 -0.49 23.33
C SER A 104 2.38 -0.23 24.59
N MET A 105 3.47 0.52 24.46
CA MET A 105 4.31 0.92 25.58
C MET A 105 4.97 2.26 25.34
N THR A 106 5.46 2.88 26.40
CA THR A 106 6.27 4.09 26.30
C THR A 106 7.73 3.69 26.18
N VAL A 107 8.37 4.08 25.10
CA VAL A 107 9.82 3.96 24.89
C VAL A 107 10.51 5.23 25.37
N VAL A 108 11.68 5.07 26.00
CA VAL A 108 12.46 6.16 26.56
C VAL A 108 13.87 6.10 26.01
N ALA A 109 14.36 7.20 25.47
CA ALA A 109 15.74 7.36 25.05
C ALA A 109 16.15 8.83 25.14
N ASN A 110 17.40 9.13 25.45
CA ASN A 110 17.96 10.47 25.54
C ASN A 110 17.14 11.46 26.40
N GLY A 111 16.50 10.97 27.47
CA GLY A 111 15.64 11.79 28.35
C GLY A 111 14.29 12.17 27.73
N ARG A 112 13.97 11.66 26.54
CA ARG A 112 12.67 11.81 25.87
C ARG A 112 11.87 10.52 26.00
N ASN A 113 10.55 10.62 25.93
CA ASN A 113 9.67 9.49 25.95
C ASN A 113 8.66 9.59 24.78
N TRP A 114 8.27 8.45 24.24
CA TRP A 114 7.29 8.37 23.17
C TRP A 114 6.43 7.13 23.33
N GLN A 115 5.11 7.31 23.28
CA GLN A 115 4.19 6.17 23.33
C GLN A 115 4.03 5.58 21.94
N THR A 116 4.38 4.31 21.81
CA THR A 116 4.33 3.60 20.53
C THR A 116 3.92 2.15 20.71
N SER A 117 3.66 1.48 19.60
CA SER A 117 3.43 0.03 19.57
C SER A 117 4.75 -0.67 19.27
N VAL A 118 5.16 -1.54 20.17
CA VAL A 118 6.30 -2.43 19.97
C VAL A 118 5.79 -3.76 19.48
N VAL A 119 6.33 -4.22 18.34
CA VAL A 119 5.96 -5.47 17.69
C VAL A 119 7.14 -6.43 17.79
N GLY A 120 6.93 -7.58 18.42
CA GLY A 120 7.85 -8.71 18.38
C GLY A 120 7.52 -9.57 17.16
N THR A 121 8.51 -9.87 16.34
CA THR A 121 8.34 -10.61 15.08
C THR A 121 9.66 -11.27 14.65
N ASN A 122 9.66 -12.00 13.54
CA ASN A 122 10.84 -12.59 12.92
C ASN A 122 11.35 -11.77 11.73
N THR A 123 12.42 -12.25 11.09
CA THR A 123 13.04 -11.61 9.92
C THR A 123 12.12 -11.50 8.71
N ASP A 124 11.21 -12.47 8.54
CA ASP A 124 10.28 -12.53 7.40
C ASP A 124 9.26 -11.39 7.40
N TYR A 125 9.00 -10.79 8.56
CA TYR A 125 8.04 -9.69 8.68
C TYR A 125 8.32 -8.53 7.71
N PHE A 126 9.58 -8.13 7.59
CA PHE A 126 9.97 -7.01 6.73
C PHE A 126 9.86 -7.34 5.26
N THR A 127 10.09 -8.60 4.90
CA THR A 127 9.91 -9.11 3.53
C THR A 127 8.44 -9.15 3.15
N ILE A 128 7.60 -9.69 4.05
CA ILE A 128 6.15 -9.79 3.84
C ILE A 128 5.51 -8.40 3.75
N ASP A 129 5.92 -7.48 4.62
CA ASP A 129 5.36 -6.11 4.69
C ASP A 129 6.03 -5.14 3.72
N ASN A 130 6.97 -5.64 2.88
CA ASN A 130 7.73 -4.88 1.88
C ASN A 130 8.33 -3.58 2.45
N ARG A 131 8.86 -3.65 3.68
CA ARG A 131 9.44 -2.50 4.37
C ARG A 131 10.82 -2.17 3.82
N THR A 132 11.04 -0.90 3.54
CA THR A 132 12.35 -0.35 3.17
C THR A 132 13.04 0.23 4.40
N PHE A 133 14.35 0.06 4.47
CA PHE A 133 15.19 0.65 5.51
C PHE A 133 15.82 1.92 4.96
N GLU A 134 15.64 3.02 5.67
CA GLU A 134 16.26 4.31 5.36
C GLU A 134 17.74 4.27 5.76
N ASP A 135 18.01 3.70 6.95
CA ASP A 135 19.33 3.47 7.49
C ASP A 135 19.40 2.10 8.17
N GLY A 136 20.58 1.49 8.18
CA GLY A 136 20.80 0.22 8.83
C GLY A 136 20.37 -1.00 8.02
N ARG A 137 19.95 -2.05 8.70
CA ARG A 137 19.59 -3.34 8.11
C ARG A 137 18.47 -4.04 8.91
N ASN A 138 17.89 -5.06 8.32
CA ASN A 138 17.09 -6.03 9.04
C ASN A 138 17.98 -6.82 10.04
N PHE A 139 17.39 -7.39 11.07
CA PHE A 139 18.10 -8.35 11.92
C PHE A 139 18.28 -9.67 11.17
N GLU A 140 19.32 -10.39 11.56
CA GLU A 140 19.69 -11.67 10.94
C GLU A 140 19.02 -12.83 11.67
N GLU A 141 18.81 -13.93 10.96
CA GLU A 141 18.26 -15.15 11.56
C GLU A 141 19.10 -15.67 12.76
N ALA A 142 20.42 -15.43 12.72
CA ALA A 142 21.30 -15.77 13.84
C ALA A 142 21.01 -14.91 15.09
N GLU A 143 20.69 -13.64 14.91
CA GLU A 143 20.31 -12.71 15.99
C GLU A 143 18.94 -13.08 16.57
N GLU A 144 18.00 -13.47 15.69
CA GLU A 144 16.68 -13.96 16.08
C GLU A 144 16.79 -15.23 16.93
N ARG A 145 17.55 -16.23 16.47
CA ARG A 145 17.77 -17.49 17.22
C ARG A 145 18.51 -17.28 18.54
N ALA A 146 19.43 -16.34 18.57
CA ALA A 146 20.18 -16.01 19.79
C ALA A 146 19.36 -15.16 20.78
N GLY A 147 18.22 -14.63 20.38
CA GLY A 147 17.46 -13.67 21.19
C GLY A 147 18.23 -12.39 21.46
N SER A 148 19.03 -11.94 20.48
CA SER A 148 19.86 -10.73 20.60
C SER A 148 18.98 -9.50 20.81
N ALA A 149 19.47 -8.54 21.62
CA ALA A 149 18.79 -7.28 21.91
C ALA A 149 18.93 -6.30 20.72
N VAL A 150 18.32 -6.62 19.59
CA VAL A 150 18.28 -5.81 18.39
C VAL A 150 16.86 -5.32 18.11
N CYS A 151 16.71 -4.13 17.54
CA CYS A 151 15.42 -3.61 17.15
C CYS A 151 15.52 -2.73 15.90
N VAL A 152 14.44 -2.68 15.14
CA VAL A 152 14.24 -1.73 14.06
C VAL A 152 13.27 -0.66 14.55
N ILE A 153 13.63 0.60 14.36
CA ILE A 153 12.87 1.74 14.87
C ILE A 153 12.23 2.45 13.70
N GLY A 154 10.92 2.73 13.77
CA GLY A 154 10.25 3.53 12.76
C GLY A 154 10.74 4.97 12.73
N SER A 155 10.76 5.60 11.55
CA SER A 155 11.27 6.95 11.34
C SER A 155 10.65 7.99 12.28
N THR A 156 9.35 7.91 12.54
CA THR A 156 8.67 8.80 13.50
C THR A 156 9.24 8.66 14.89
N VAL A 157 9.41 7.42 15.39
CA VAL A 157 9.96 7.15 16.72
C VAL A 157 11.42 7.58 16.81
N ALA A 158 12.20 7.34 15.74
CA ALA A 158 13.58 7.79 15.65
C ALA A 158 13.70 9.32 15.75
N ASN A 159 12.88 10.04 15.02
CA ASN A 159 12.86 11.52 15.05
C ASN A 159 12.44 12.07 16.41
N GLU A 160 11.46 11.47 17.07
CA GLU A 160 10.97 11.92 18.36
C GLU A 160 11.96 11.67 19.51
N LEU A 161 12.63 10.51 19.50
CA LEU A 161 13.55 10.14 20.57
C LEU A 161 14.97 10.68 20.38
N PHE A 162 15.45 10.69 19.12
CA PHE A 162 16.85 11.04 18.79
C PHE A 162 16.96 12.41 18.13
N GLY A 163 15.86 12.99 17.66
CA GLY A 163 15.85 14.22 16.87
C GLY A 163 16.13 13.93 15.40
N THR A 164 15.75 14.85 14.52
CA THR A 164 16.04 14.76 13.09
C THR A 164 17.54 14.83 12.90
N THR A 165 18.19 13.72 12.62
CA THR A 165 19.56 13.75 12.12
C THR A 165 19.51 14.25 10.69
N GLN A 166 19.58 15.58 10.51
CA GLN A 166 19.91 16.12 9.19
C GLN A 166 21.37 15.79 8.95
N ASN A 167 21.59 14.89 8.05
CA ASN A 167 22.90 14.69 7.42
C ASN A 167 22.79 15.09 5.97
#